data_b98a34c580350a4d90c9570cb13fdeb2
#
_entry.id   b98a34c580350a4d90c9570cb13fdeb2
#
_cell.length_a   1.000
_cell.length_b   1.000
_cell.length_c   1.000
_cell.angle_alpha   90.00
_cell.angle_beta   90.00
_cell.angle_gamma   90.00
#
_symmetry.space_group_name_H-M   'P 1'
#
loop_
_entity.id
_entity.type
_entity.pdbx_description
1 polymer ?
#
loop_
_entity_poly.entity_id
_entity_poly.type
_entity_poly.pdbx_seq_one_letter_code
_entity_poly.pdbx_strand_id
1 'polypeptide(L)'
;TSIVIFCGILVSWTITYRVKDFFANMLFLVSGVFGVFMTTNLFFFFLFYEIAVIPMYLLIVIWGSTNKQYAAMKLTLYLLLGSALMFAGFLYMYSLPDARTFDLVALKQNVHFTPQDQKFLFLGLFVGFGVLAACFPFHVWSPDGHVAAPTAASMLHAGVLMKLGAYGILRVAVFLLPEGARHWAHLVAVLALCNIVYGAMVATQQRDLKYIIGYSSVSHMGIVLLGIATMTTVGFNGAIFQMFSHGIMTALFFAC
;
A
#
# COMPACT_ATOMS: atom_id res chain seq x y z
N THR A 1 -8.86 -6.07 7.56
CA THR A 1 -9.72 -5.29 6.67
C THR A 1 -11.13 -5.16 7.25
N SER A 2 -11.88 -6.26 7.45
CA SER A 2 -13.28 -6.25 7.90
C SER A 2 -13.54 -5.45 9.17
N ILE A 3 -12.69 -5.57 10.18
CA ILE A 3 -12.80 -4.81 11.45
C ILE A 3 -12.71 -3.30 11.18
N VAL A 4 -11.70 -2.87 10.41
CA VAL A 4 -11.49 -1.44 10.10
C VAL A 4 -12.66 -0.87 9.29
N ILE A 5 -13.21 -1.65 8.36
CA ILE A 5 -14.37 -1.25 7.57
C ILE A 5 -15.60 -1.08 8.45
N PHE A 6 -15.88 -2.07 9.28
CA PHE A 6 -17.02 -2.03 10.20
C PHE A 6 -16.96 -0.78 11.11
N CYS A 7 -15.80 -0.53 11.73
CA CYS A 7 -15.59 0.68 12.52
C CYS A 7 -15.70 1.95 11.68
N GLY A 8 -15.18 1.95 10.46
CA GLY A 8 -15.26 3.08 9.53
C GLY A 8 -16.70 3.43 9.15
N ILE A 9 -17.58 2.44 8.96
CA ILE A 9 -19.01 2.65 8.73
C ILE A 9 -19.65 3.32 9.95
N LEU A 10 -19.36 2.82 11.15
CA LEU A 10 -19.90 3.38 12.40
C LEU A 10 -19.46 4.84 12.62
N VAL A 11 -18.18 5.14 12.42
CA VAL A 11 -17.65 6.51 12.55
C VAL A 11 -18.25 7.45 11.50
N SER A 12 -18.62 6.93 10.34
CA SER A 12 -19.24 7.72 9.25
C SER A 12 -20.72 8.03 9.46
N TRP A 13 -21.32 7.61 10.56
CA TRP A 13 -22.76 7.85 10.85
C TRP A 13 -23.13 9.33 10.90
N THR A 14 -22.18 10.19 11.18
CA THR A 14 -22.37 11.65 11.27
C THR A 14 -22.32 12.38 9.92
N ILE A 15 -22.05 11.68 8.82
CA ILE A 15 -21.99 12.29 7.48
C ILE A 15 -23.41 12.60 7.01
N THR A 16 -23.65 13.87 6.69
CA THR A 16 -24.96 14.37 6.24
C THR A 16 -24.98 14.78 4.76
N TYR A 17 -23.81 15.07 4.17
CA TYR A 17 -23.70 15.51 2.77
C TYR A 17 -23.49 14.34 1.83
N ARG A 18 -24.38 14.17 0.84
CA ARG A 18 -24.29 13.14 -0.20
C ARG A 18 -24.03 11.73 0.36
N VAL A 19 -24.80 11.35 1.36
CA VAL A 19 -24.61 10.12 2.14
C VAL A 19 -24.55 8.86 1.27
N LYS A 20 -25.44 8.74 0.28
CA LYS A 20 -25.47 7.59 -0.64
C LYS A 20 -24.15 7.45 -1.41
N ASP A 21 -23.65 8.56 -1.96
CA ASP A 21 -22.41 8.57 -2.75
C ASP A 21 -21.19 8.25 -1.87
N PHE A 22 -21.19 8.73 -0.62
CA PHE A 22 -20.13 8.44 0.34
C PHE A 22 -20.01 6.94 0.60
N PHE A 23 -21.10 6.31 1.04
CA PHE A 23 -21.09 4.89 1.34
C PHE A 23 -20.90 4.02 0.08
N ALA A 24 -21.43 4.43 -1.08
CA ALA A 24 -21.16 3.74 -2.34
C ALA A 24 -19.66 3.73 -2.68
N ASN A 25 -18.98 4.89 -2.61
CA ASN A 25 -17.53 4.96 -2.85
C ASN A 25 -16.74 4.18 -1.79
N MET A 26 -17.15 4.22 -0.54
CA MET A 26 -16.50 3.48 0.54
C MET A 26 -16.61 1.97 0.33
N LEU A 27 -17.79 1.45 -0.03
CA LEU A 27 -17.98 0.03 -0.34
C LEU A 27 -17.24 -0.39 -1.62
N PHE A 28 -17.18 0.50 -2.63
CA PHE A 28 -16.46 0.24 -3.86
C PHE A 28 -14.94 0.14 -3.61
N LEU A 29 -14.39 1.04 -2.81
CA LEU A 29 -13.00 0.97 -2.32
C LEU A 29 -12.72 -0.36 -1.61
N VAL A 30 -13.62 -0.75 -0.72
CA VAL A 30 -13.51 -1.99 0.06
C VAL A 30 -13.54 -3.23 -0.84
N SER A 31 -14.40 -3.24 -1.87
CA SER A 31 -14.47 -4.34 -2.82
C SER A 31 -13.15 -4.50 -3.60
N GLY A 32 -12.54 -3.39 -4.02
CA GLY A 32 -11.20 -3.39 -4.62
C GLY A 32 -10.15 -3.98 -3.69
N VAL A 33 -10.14 -3.56 -2.42
CA VAL A 33 -9.20 -4.09 -1.42
C VAL A 33 -9.36 -5.59 -1.21
N PHE A 34 -10.58 -6.08 -1.04
CA PHE A 34 -10.82 -7.52 -0.93
C PHE A 34 -10.40 -8.27 -2.19
N GLY A 35 -10.68 -7.72 -3.37
CA GLY A 35 -10.24 -8.28 -4.64
C GLY A 35 -8.72 -8.47 -4.70
N VAL A 36 -7.93 -7.48 -4.27
CA VAL A 36 -6.46 -7.59 -4.21
C VAL A 36 -6.01 -8.72 -3.30
N PHE A 37 -6.61 -8.88 -2.11
CA PHE A 37 -6.20 -9.92 -1.17
C PHE A 37 -6.64 -11.34 -1.59
N MET A 38 -7.72 -11.46 -2.35
CA MET A 38 -8.30 -12.75 -2.74
C MET A 38 -7.76 -13.30 -4.06
N THR A 39 -7.24 -12.44 -4.93
CA THR A 39 -6.79 -12.87 -6.26
C THR A 39 -5.39 -13.50 -6.23
N THR A 40 -5.21 -14.52 -7.06
CA THR A 40 -3.91 -15.10 -7.40
C THR A 40 -3.43 -14.68 -8.78
N ASN A 41 -4.25 -13.92 -9.52
CA ASN A 41 -3.95 -13.47 -10.87
C ASN A 41 -3.45 -12.02 -10.84
N LEU A 42 -2.26 -11.77 -11.40
CA LEU A 42 -1.59 -10.45 -11.38
C LEU A 42 -2.38 -9.37 -12.13
N PHE A 43 -3.07 -9.73 -13.23
CA PHE A 43 -3.91 -8.77 -13.96
C PHE A 43 -5.09 -8.31 -13.10
N PHE A 44 -5.79 -9.25 -12.47
CA PHE A 44 -6.88 -8.91 -11.55
C PHE A 44 -6.37 -8.21 -10.29
N PHE A 45 -5.17 -8.54 -9.82
CA PHE A 45 -4.52 -7.81 -8.73
C PHE A 45 -4.38 -6.32 -9.07
N PHE A 46 -3.85 -6.02 -10.26
CA PHE A 46 -3.72 -4.65 -10.75
C PHE A 46 -5.10 -3.98 -10.90
N LEU A 47 -6.06 -4.67 -11.54
CA LEU A 47 -7.40 -4.14 -11.75
C LEU A 47 -8.09 -3.78 -10.42
N PHE A 48 -8.09 -4.67 -9.44
CA PHE A 48 -8.69 -4.43 -8.13
C PHE A 48 -7.96 -3.33 -7.34
N TYR A 49 -6.67 -3.23 -7.52
CA TYR A 49 -5.89 -2.12 -6.96
C TYR A 49 -6.37 -0.76 -7.53
N GLU A 50 -6.49 -0.63 -8.84
CA GLU A 50 -7.00 0.60 -9.48
C GLU A 50 -8.45 0.91 -9.05
N ILE A 51 -9.28 -0.13 -8.93
CA ILE A 51 -10.66 0.01 -8.41
C ILE A 51 -10.66 0.59 -6.97
N ALA A 52 -9.64 0.33 -6.16
CA ALA A 52 -9.54 0.91 -4.82
C ALA A 52 -9.05 2.37 -4.83
N VAL A 53 -8.19 2.75 -5.78
CA VAL A 53 -7.60 4.10 -5.87
C VAL A 53 -8.64 5.15 -6.27
N ILE A 54 -9.49 4.86 -7.26
CA ILE A 54 -10.47 5.82 -7.78
C ILE A 54 -11.45 6.32 -6.70
N PRO A 55 -12.12 5.44 -5.93
CA PRO A 55 -13.01 5.89 -4.86
C PRO A 55 -12.27 6.66 -3.75
N MET A 56 -11.01 6.32 -3.46
CA MET A 56 -10.20 7.06 -2.48
C MET A 56 -10.02 8.51 -2.92
N TYR A 57 -9.70 8.76 -4.20
CA TYR A 57 -9.64 10.10 -4.76
C TYR A 57 -10.96 10.86 -4.54
N LEU A 58 -12.09 10.25 -4.91
CA LEU A 58 -13.41 10.86 -4.79
C LEU A 58 -13.78 11.15 -3.33
N LEU A 59 -13.50 10.24 -2.42
CA LEU A 59 -13.74 10.43 -0.98
C LEU A 59 -12.98 11.63 -0.44
N ILE A 60 -11.73 11.83 -0.86
CA ILE A 60 -10.93 12.97 -0.42
C ILE A 60 -11.40 14.28 -1.08
N VAL A 61 -11.62 14.30 -2.38
CA VAL A 61 -12.01 15.54 -3.10
C VAL A 61 -13.36 16.05 -2.66
N ILE A 62 -14.35 15.17 -2.44
CA ILE A 62 -15.73 15.57 -2.14
C ILE A 62 -15.89 15.88 -0.65
N TRP A 63 -15.51 14.93 0.23
CA TRP A 63 -15.74 15.01 1.68
C TRP A 63 -14.52 15.39 2.50
N GLY A 64 -13.39 15.61 1.86
CA GLY A 64 -12.15 16.00 2.55
C GLY A 64 -12.19 17.40 3.14
N SER A 65 -11.17 17.69 3.93
CA SER A 65 -10.96 18.96 4.63
C SER A 65 -9.96 19.88 3.93
N THR A 66 -9.05 20.47 4.65
CA THR A 66 -8.06 21.44 4.16
C THR A 66 -7.20 20.87 3.01
N ASN A 67 -6.99 21.67 1.97
CA ASN A 67 -6.15 21.34 0.79
C ASN A 67 -6.52 20.02 0.10
N LYS A 68 -7.78 19.60 0.19
CA LYS A 68 -8.26 18.30 -0.29
C LYS A 68 -7.98 18.01 -1.77
N GLN A 69 -8.08 19.03 -2.63
CA GLN A 69 -7.79 18.87 -4.06
C GLN A 69 -6.31 18.55 -4.31
N TYR A 70 -5.41 19.31 -3.68
CA TYR A 70 -3.97 19.08 -3.79
C TYR A 70 -3.59 17.69 -3.23
N ALA A 71 -4.07 17.35 -2.05
CA ALA A 71 -3.77 16.07 -1.40
C ALA A 71 -4.30 14.87 -2.20
N ALA A 72 -5.53 14.96 -2.71
CA ALA A 72 -6.13 13.92 -3.54
C ALA A 72 -5.38 13.74 -4.86
N MET A 73 -5.02 14.84 -5.55
CA MET A 73 -4.26 14.79 -6.79
C MET A 73 -2.87 14.20 -6.56
N LYS A 74 -2.17 14.67 -5.51
CA LYS A 74 -0.84 14.16 -5.13
C LYS A 74 -0.89 12.66 -4.86
N LEU A 75 -1.82 12.21 -4.02
CA LEU A 75 -2.04 10.79 -3.73
C LEU A 75 -2.24 9.98 -5.02
N THR A 76 -3.17 10.41 -5.86
CA THR A 76 -3.53 9.68 -7.08
C THR A 76 -2.37 9.60 -8.07
N LEU A 77 -1.64 10.71 -8.29
CA LEU A 77 -0.49 10.71 -9.20
C LEU A 77 0.64 9.78 -8.72
N TYR A 78 0.93 9.79 -7.41
CA TYR A 78 1.92 8.85 -6.85
C TYR A 78 1.48 7.40 -7.02
N LEU A 79 0.23 7.09 -6.69
CA LEU A 79 -0.30 5.73 -6.79
C LEU A 79 -0.36 5.24 -8.24
N LEU A 80 -0.78 6.10 -9.20
CA LEU A 80 -0.79 5.77 -10.63
C LEU A 80 0.63 5.54 -11.17
N LEU A 81 1.62 6.33 -10.74
CA LEU A 81 3.00 6.10 -11.14
C LEU A 81 3.52 4.75 -10.61
N GLY A 82 3.21 4.44 -9.34
CA GLY A 82 3.56 3.15 -8.75
C GLY A 82 2.89 1.98 -9.46
N SER A 83 1.60 2.09 -9.76
CA SER A 83 0.85 1.04 -10.45
C SER A 83 1.30 0.83 -11.90
N ALA A 84 1.70 1.89 -12.59
CA ALA A 84 2.26 1.80 -13.94
C ALA A 84 3.56 0.97 -13.94
N LEU A 85 4.44 1.17 -12.96
CA LEU A 85 5.66 0.37 -12.79
C LEU A 85 5.34 -1.10 -12.46
N MET A 86 4.37 -1.35 -11.57
CA MET A 86 3.91 -2.71 -11.29
C MET A 86 3.38 -3.40 -12.54
N PHE A 87 2.51 -2.72 -13.28
CA PHE A 87 1.88 -3.28 -14.48
C PHE A 87 2.90 -3.56 -15.58
N ALA A 88 3.88 -2.66 -15.78
CA ALA A 88 4.99 -2.91 -16.69
C ALA A 88 5.77 -4.18 -16.32
N GLY A 89 6.03 -4.40 -15.02
CA GLY A 89 6.63 -5.64 -14.53
C GLY A 89 5.77 -6.89 -14.81
N PHE A 90 4.45 -6.79 -14.62
CA PHE A 90 3.52 -7.89 -14.91
C PHE A 90 3.46 -8.21 -16.40
N LEU A 91 3.45 -7.19 -17.28
CA LEU A 91 3.49 -7.37 -18.72
C LEU A 91 4.81 -7.99 -19.18
N TYR A 92 5.93 -7.57 -18.60
CA TYR A 92 7.22 -8.19 -18.89
C TYR A 92 7.20 -9.68 -18.52
N MET A 93 6.74 -10.04 -17.32
CA MET A 93 6.61 -11.45 -16.92
C MET A 93 5.72 -12.23 -17.88
N TYR A 94 4.59 -11.67 -18.30
CA TYR A 94 3.69 -12.29 -19.27
C TYR A 94 4.34 -12.50 -20.66
N SER A 95 5.23 -11.60 -21.07
CA SER A 95 5.90 -11.65 -22.37
C SER A 95 6.97 -12.74 -22.49
N LEU A 96 7.40 -13.33 -21.37
CA LEU A 96 8.39 -14.41 -21.39
C LEU A 96 7.83 -15.66 -22.10
N PRO A 97 8.65 -16.37 -22.89
CA PRO A 97 8.18 -17.47 -23.74
C PRO A 97 7.40 -18.55 -23.00
N ASP A 98 7.81 -18.89 -21.78
CA ASP A 98 7.22 -19.98 -20.97
C ASP A 98 6.12 -19.49 -20.02
N ALA A 99 5.88 -18.17 -19.95
CA ALA A 99 4.94 -17.60 -19.03
C ALA A 99 3.50 -17.58 -19.60
N ARG A 100 3.23 -16.69 -20.53
CA ARG A 100 1.94 -16.41 -21.17
C ARG A 100 0.72 -16.55 -20.25
N THR A 101 0.91 -16.28 -18.96
CA THR A 101 -0.11 -16.33 -17.92
C THR A 101 0.13 -15.24 -16.89
N PHE A 102 -0.94 -14.78 -16.24
CA PHE A 102 -0.88 -13.88 -15.10
C PHE A 102 -1.10 -14.61 -13.76
N ASP A 103 -1.31 -15.94 -13.80
CA ASP A 103 -1.47 -16.70 -12.57
C ASP A 103 -0.15 -16.80 -11.80
N LEU A 104 -0.17 -16.36 -10.54
CA LEU A 104 1.02 -16.29 -9.67
C LEU A 104 1.66 -17.65 -9.42
N VAL A 105 0.82 -18.70 -9.27
CA VAL A 105 1.30 -20.05 -8.97
C VAL A 105 1.90 -20.66 -10.21
N ALA A 106 1.23 -20.52 -11.36
CA ALA A 106 1.73 -21.00 -12.64
C ALA A 106 3.05 -20.30 -13.04
N LEU A 107 3.16 -18.98 -12.84
CA LEU A 107 4.42 -18.25 -13.04
C LEU A 107 5.56 -18.79 -12.19
N LYS A 108 5.28 -19.10 -10.91
CA LYS A 108 6.30 -19.65 -10.01
C LYS A 108 6.77 -21.04 -10.41
N GLN A 109 5.87 -21.86 -10.96
CA GLN A 109 6.16 -23.27 -11.32
C GLN A 109 6.80 -23.41 -12.71
N ASN A 110 6.34 -22.61 -13.68
CA ASN A 110 6.67 -22.82 -15.08
C ASN A 110 7.77 -21.89 -15.59
N VAL A 111 8.00 -20.74 -14.95
CA VAL A 111 8.93 -19.73 -15.46
C VAL A 111 10.24 -19.76 -14.68
N HIS A 112 11.32 -19.97 -15.41
CA HIS A 112 12.67 -19.84 -14.88
C HIS A 112 13.22 -18.44 -15.17
N PHE A 113 13.03 -17.53 -14.20
CA PHE A 113 13.62 -16.20 -14.28
C PHE A 113 15.13 -16.25 -14.16
N THR A 114 15.86 -15.67 -15.12
CA THR A 114 17.31 -15.57 -15.00
C THR A 114 17.68 -14.71 -13.78
N PRO A 115 18.89 -14.87 -13.19
CA PRO A 115 19.30 -14.03 -12.07
C PRO A 115 19.27 -12.53 -12.38
N GLN A 116 19.47 -12.16 -13.65
CA GLN A 116 19.42 -10.78 -14.11
C GLN A 116 17.98 -10.27 -14.18
N ASP A 117 17.06 -11.06 -14.75
CA ASP A 117 15.63 -10.73 -14.78
C ASP A 117 15.10 -10.55 -13.37
N GLN A 118 15.46 -11.45 -12.44
CA GLN A 118 15.03 -11.34 -11.05
C GLN A 118 15.46 -10.03 -10.40
N LYS A 119 16.69 -9.56 -10.67
CA LYS A 119 17.20 -8.30 -10.11
C LYS A 119 16.43 -7.08 -10.63
N PHE A 120 16.22 -6.99 -11.95
CA PHE A 120 15.53 -5.86 -12.56
C PHE A 120 14.04 -5.85 -12.24
N LEU A 121 13.37 -6.98 -12.37
CA LEU A 121 11.95 -7.10 -12.05
C LEU A 121 11.68 -6.83 -10.57
N PHE A 122 12.50 -7.39 -9.68
CA PHE A 122 12.32 -7.14 -8.26
C PHE A 122 12.43 -5.65 -7.94
N LEU A 123 13.43 -4.95 -8.47
CA LEU A 123 13.59 -3.53 -8.23
C LEU A 123 12.39 -2.72 -8.75
N GLY A 124 11.93 -2.99 -9.98
CA GLY A 124 10.76 -2.33 -10.56
C GLY A 124 9.48 -2.57 -9.76
N LEU A 125 9.22 -3.83 -9.38
CA LEU A 125 8.07 -4.19 -8.56
C LEU A 125 8.18 -3.62 -7.13
N PHE A 126 9.39 -3.64 -6.54
CA PHE A 126 9.62 -3.05 -5.22
C PHE A 126 9.35 -1.55 -5.23
N VAL A 127 9.81 -0.82 -6.24
CA VAL A 127 9.50 0.62 -6.36
C VAL A 127 8.00 0.84 -6.53
N GLY A 128 7.35 0.10 -7.44
CA GLY A 128 5.92 0.22 -7.68
C GLY A 128 5.07 -0.03 -6.42
N PHE A 129 5.27 -1.14 -5.75
CA PHE A 129 4.61 -1.45 -4.49
C PHE A 129 5.09 -0.57 -3.33
N GLY A 130 6.36 -0.16 -3.34
CA GLY A 130 6.96 0.71 -2.35
C GLY A 130 6.33 2.11 -2.34
N VAL A 131 5.95 2.64 -3.50
CA VAL A 131 5.16 3.87 -3.58
C VAL A 131 3.87 3.71 -2.79
N LEU A 132 3.13 2.62 -2.98
CA LEU A 132 1.89 2.34 -2.26
C LEU A 132 2.12 2.08 -0.77
N ALA A 133 3.23 1.43 -0.40
CA ALA A 133 3.62 1.22 0.99
C ALA A 133 4.17 2.49 1.67
N ALA A 134 4.19 3.62 0.99
CA ALA A 134 4.82 4.88 1.42
C ALA A 134 6.30 4.69 1.82
N CYS A 135 7.05 3.96 1.00
CA CYS A 135 8.49 3.78 1.16
C CYS A 135 9.24 5.08 0.85
N PHE A 136 10.27 5.40 1.64
CA PHE A 136 11.17 6.51 1.32
C PHE A 136 11.87 6.28 -0.03
N PRO A 137 11.97 7.28 -0.90
CA PRO A 137 11.56 8.68 -0.76
C PRO A 137 10.11 8.98 -1.20
N PHE A 138 9.33 7.99 -1.60
CA PHE A 138 8.00 8.14 -2.21
C PHE A 138 6.84 8.28 -1.22
N HIS A 139 7.11 8.54 0.05
CA HIS A 139 6.13 8.54 1.15
C HIS A 139 5.29 9.84 1.28
N VAL A 140 5.71 10.93 0.64
CA VAL A 140 5.18 12.29 0.90
C VAL A 140 3.70 12.50 0.56
N TRP A 141 3.09 11.62 -0.22
CA TRP A 141 1.67 11.64 -0.53
C TRP A 141 0.79 11.14 0.64
N SER A 142 1.36 10.27 1.47
CA SER A 142 0.61 9.56 2.52
C SER A 142 0.17 10.48 3.67
N PRO A 143 1.04 11.29 4.32
CA PRO A 143 0.60 12.22 5.36
C PRO A 143 -0.42 13.23 4.87
N ASP A 144 -0.21 13.84 3.69
CA ASP A 144 -1.13 14.81 3.11
C ASP A 144 -2.49 14.17 2.80
N GLY A 145 -2.48 12.95 2.24
CA GLY A 145 -3.70 12.19 1.99
C GLY A 145 -4.50 11.87 3.24
N HIS A 146 -3.81 11.49 4.33
CA HIS A 146 -4.45 11.23 5.63
C HIS A 146 -5.10 12.46 6.25
N VAL A 147 -4.41 13.58 6.21
CA VAL A 147 -4.89 14.83 6.82
C VAL A 147 -6.11 15.36 6.07
N ALA A 148 -6.07 15.34 4.75
CA ALA A 148 -7.15 15.85 3.92
C ALA A 148 -8.39 14.94 3.91
N ALA A 149 -8.22 13.64 4.10
CA ALA A 149 -9.31 12.68 4.01
C ALA A 149 -10.32 12.80 5.17
N PRO A 150 -11.62 12.49 4.94
CA PRO A 150 -12.58 12.32 6.02
C PRO A 150 -12.15 11.14 6.91
N THR A 151 -12.53 11.14 8.17
CA THR A 151 -12.04 10.20 9.21
C THR A 151 -12.10 8.75 8.76
N ALA A 152 -13.22 8.27 8.26
CA ALA A 152 -13.35 6.88 7.81
C ALA A 152 -12.43 6.56 6.61
N ALA A 153 -12.26 7.51 5.68
CA ALA A 153 -11.32 7.32 4.58
C ALA A 153 -9.86 7.29 5.08
N SER A 154 -9.49 8.11 6.08
CA SER A 154 -8.17 8.05 6.73
C SER A 154 -7.94 6.71 7.43
N MET A 155 -8.96 6.17 8.12
CA MET A 155 -8.92 4.83 8.73
C MET A 155 -8.63 3.73 7.70
N LEU A 156 -9.35 3.74 6.57
CA LEU A 156 -9.16 2.78 5.49
C LEU A 156 -7.81 2.96 4.78
N HIS A 157 -7.40 4.20 4.57
CA HIS A 157 -6.14 4.52 3.94
C HIS A 157 -4.95 3.99 4.76
N ALA A 158 -4.85 4.40 6.03
CA ALA A 158 -3.79 3.96 6.93
C ALA A 158 -3.93 2.49 7.33
N GLY A 159 -5.15 2.07 7.67
CA GLY A 159 -5.43 0.74 8.18
C GLY A 159 -5.27 -0.37 7.13
N VAL A 160 -5.55 -0.08 5.86
CA VAL A 160 -5.67 -1.11 4.82
C VAL A 160 -4.88 -0.81 3.56
N LEU A 161 -5.09 0.35 2.91
CA LEU A 161 -4.52 0.61 1.58
C LEU A 161 -2.99 0.55 1.55
N MET A 162 -2.31 1.18 2.49
CA MET A 162 -0.84 1.12 2.56
C MET A 162 -0.30 -0.31 2.68
N LYS A 163 -1.09 -1.22 3.32
CA LYS A 163 -0.71 -2.63 3.48
C LYS A 163 -0.78 -3.41 2.18
N LEU A 164 -1.57 -2.97 1.20
CA LEU A 164 -1.57 -3.59 -0.14
C LEU A 164 -0.20 -3.51 -0.79
N GLY A 165 0.56 -2.41 -0.57
CA GLY A 165 1.93 -2.28 -1.06
C GLY A 165 2.87 -3.32 -0.44
N ALA A 166 2.90 -3.43 0.89
CA ALA A 166 3.72 -4.41 1.58
C ALA A 166 3.29 -5.85 1.27
N TYR A 167 1.98 -6.10 1.17
CA TYR A 167 1.44 -7.39 0.73
C TYR A 167 1.91 -7.74 -0.68
N GLY A 168 1.87 -6.77 -1.61
CA GLY A 168 2.36 -6.95 -2.97
C GLY A 168 3.86 -7.26 -3.01
N ILE A 169 4.68 -6.60 -2.20
CA ILE A 169 6.11 -6.92 -2.08
C ILE A 169 6.28 -8.37 -1.62
N LEU A 170 5.60 -8.80 -0.56
CA LEU A 170 5.70 -10.17 -0.03
C LEU A 170 5.14 -11.21 -1.00
N ARG A 171 3.89 -11.00 -1.46
CA ARG A 171 3.12 -11.99 -2.19
C ARG A 171 3.56 -12.12 -3.65
N VAL A 172 4.04 -11.04 -4.26
CA VAL A 172 4.44 -11.02 -5.66
C VAL A 172 5.96 -10.94 -5.80
N ALA A 173 6.57 -9.85 -5.34
CA ALA A 173 7.99 -9.60 -5.61
C ALA A 173 8.90 -10.64 -4.93
N VAL A 174 8.76 -10.88 -3.63
CA VAL A 174 9.60 -11.84 -2.89
C VAL A 174 9.27 -13.28 -3.28
N PHE A 175 7.98 -13.59 -3.45
CA PHE A 175 7.55 -14.96 -3.77
C PHE A 175 8.03 -15.42 -5.15
N LEU A 176 7.92 -14.55 -6.19
CA LEU A 176 8.34 -14.90 -7.55
C LEU A 176 9.86 -14.76 -7.75
N LEU A 177 10.48 -13.75 -7.13
CA LEU A 177 11.84 -13.30 -7.42
C LEU A 177 12.75 -13.34 -6.17
N PRO A 178 12.93 -14.50 -5.51
CA PRO A 178 13.63 -14.60 -4.25
C PRO A 178 15.12 -14.22 -4.34
N GLU A 179 15.79 -14.49 -5.45
CA GLU A 179 17.19 -14.10 -5.66
C GLU A 179 17.34 -12.59 -5.86
N GLY A 180 16.42 -11.98 -6.62
CA GLY A 180 16.34 -10.54 -6.76
C GLY A 180 16.09 -9.85 -5.42
N ALA A 181 15.17 -10.41 -4.60
CA ALA A 181 14.89 -9.93 -3.26
C ALA A 181 16.13 -9.97 -2.34
N ARG A 182 16.86 -11.08 -2.35
CA ARG A 182 18.11 -11.21 -1.58
C ARG A 182 19.17 -10.25 -2.05
N HIS A 183 19.31 -10.05 -3.36
CA HIS A 183 20.30 -9.11 -3.92
C HIS A 183 20.03 -7.67 -3.45
N TRP A 184 18.77 -7.24 -3.41
CA TRP A 184 18.39 -5.88 -3.04
C TRP A 184 18.04 -5.72 -1.54
N ALA A 185 18.14 -6.78 -0.73
CA ALA A 185 17.75 -6.78 0.68
C ALA A 185 18.42 -5.65 1.47
N HIS A 186 19.70 -5.39 1.23
CA HIS A 186 20.42 -4.29 1.90
C HIS A 186 19.87 -2.91 1.52
N LEU A 187 19.58 -2.70 0.23
CA LEU A 187 18.94 -1.44 -0.22
C LEU A 187 17.59 -1.25 0.44
N VAL A 188 16.77 -2.30 0.44
CA VAL A 188 15.43 -2.28 1.07
C VAL A 188 15.55 -1.98 2.58
N ALA A 189 16.55 -2.58 3.26
CA ALA A 189 16.80 -2.32 4.68
C ALA A 189 17.21 -0.87 4.94
N VAL A 190 18.07 -0.29 4.11
CA VAL A 190 18.47 1.14 4.24
C VAL A 190 17.28 2.07 4.03
N LEU A 191 16.47 1.83 2.99
CA LEU A 191 15.25 2.63 2.75
C LEU A 191 14.24 2.47 3.89
N ALA A 192 14.11 1.26 4.43
CA ALA A 192 13.26 0.99 5.59
C ALA A 192 13.73 1.72 6.84
N LEU A 193 15.04 1.76 7.11
CA LEU A 193 15.63 2.55 8.19
C LEU A 193 15.37 4.04 8.01
N CYS A 194 15.51 4.56 6.79
CA CYS A 194 15.15 5.95 6.50
C CYS A 194 13.69 6.22 6.83
N ASN A 195 12.74 5.32 6.44
CA ASN A 195 11.34 5.45 6.83
C ASN A 195 11.17 5.52 8.34
N ILE A 196 11.79 4.59 9.08
CA ILE A 196 11.66 4.49 10.54
C ILE A 196 12.12 5.77 11.19
N VAL A 197 13.36 6.16 10.93
CA VAL A 197 13.99 7.30 11.61
C VAL A 197 13.36 8.62 11.17
N TYR A 198 13.29 8.85 9.86
CA TYR A 198 12.73 10.08 9.30
C TYR A 198 11.24 10.23 9.68
N GLY A 199 10.45 9.19 9.50
CA GLY A 199 9.02 9.23 9.83
C GLY A 199 8.77 9.53 11.32
N ALA A 200 9.53 8.91 12.23
CA ALA A 200 9.44 9.16 13.66
C ALA A 200 9.86 10.60 14.02
N MET A 201 11.00 11.06 13.49
CA MET A 201 11.50 12.41 13.78
C MET A 201 10.55 13.49 13.29
N VAL A 202 10.02 13.34 12.08
CA VAL A 202 9.05 14.30 11.54
C VAL A 202 7.74 14.27 12.32
N ALA A 203 7.26 13.08 12.73
CA ALA A 203 6.06 12.96 13.53
C ALA A 203 6.14 13.74 14.85
N THR A 204 7.30 13.73 15.54
CA THR A 204 7.49 14.46 16.80
C THR A 204 7.50 15.98 16.64
N GLN A 205 7.72 16.49 15.43
CA GLN A 205 7.74 17.93 15.14
C GLN A 205 6.38 18.47 14.63
N GLN A 206 5.41 17.59 14.39
CA GLN A 206 4.09 18.01 13.92
C GLN A 206 3.24 18.56 15.08
N ARG A 207 2.38 19.54 14.74
CA ARG A 207 1.41 20.13 15.68
C ARG A 207 0.00 19.59 15.46
N ASP A 208 -0.31 19.14 14.25
CA ASP A 208 -1.59 18.57 13.90
C ASP A 208 -1.57 17.05 14.13
N LEU A 209 -2.54 16.55 14.88
CA LEU A 209 -2.63 15.14 15.26
C LEU A 209 -2.71 14.19 14.05
N LYS A 210 -3.44 14.58 13.00
CA LYS A 210 -3.52 13.77 11.79
C LYS A 210 -2.18 13.65 11.06
N TYR A 211 -1.36 14.73 11.06
CA TYR A 211 0.01 14.66 10.54
C TYR A 211 0.91 13.80 11.41
N ILE A 212 0.78 13.86 12.74
CA ILE A 212 1.52 12.99 13.67
C ILE A 212 1.23 11.53 13.33
N ILE A 213 -0.05 11.15 13.22
CA ILE A 213 -0.46 9.78 12.90
C ILE A 213 0.00 9.38 11.49
N GLY A 214 -0.10 10.29 10.52
CA GLY A 214 0.34 10.07 9.15
C GLY A 214 1.85 9.75 9.05
N TYR A 215 2.71 10.55 9.66
CA TYR A 215 4.16 10.30 9.68
C TYR A 215 4.53 9.10 10.56
N SER A 216 3.83 8.88 11.68
CA SER A 216 3.96 7.65 12.46
C SER A 216 3.66 6.42 11.60
N SER A 217 2.65 6.48 10.72
CA SER A 217 2.33 5.40 9.78
C SER A 217 3.47 5.13 8.81
N VAL A 218 4.15 6.18 8.29
CA VAL A 218 5.35 6.03 7.46
C VAL A 218 6.45 5.28 8.21
N SER A 219 6.69 5.64 9.47
CA SER A 219 7.68 4.96 10.33
C SER A 219 7.33 3.49 10.54
N HIS A 220 6.09 3.18 10.88
CA HIS A 220 5.63 1.79 11.09
C HIS A 220 5.67 0.95 9.81
N MET A 221 5.39 1.54 8.64
CA MET A 221 5.60 0.85 7.36
C MET A 221 7.08 0.57 7.10
N GLY A 222 7.98 1.43 7.58
CA GLY A 222 9.41 1.14 7.60
C GLY A 222 9.75 -0.14 8.38
N ILE A 223 9.13 -0.37 9.54
CA ILE A 223 9.32 -1.62 10.32
C ILE A 223 8.85 -2.83 9.51
N VAL A 224 7.72 -2.72 8.80
CA VAL A 224 7.24 -3.78 7.91
C VAL A 224 8.25 -4.09 6.81
N LEU A 225 8.74 -3.05 6.11
CA LEU A 225 9.74 -3.21 5.04
C LEU A 225 11.06 -3.78 5.57
N LEU A 226 11.49 -3.38 6.77
CA LEU A 226 12.68 -3.94 7.42
C LEU A 226 12.50 -5.43 7.72
N GLY A 227 11.33 -5.83 8.22
CA GLY A 227 11.01 -7.24 8.43
C GLY A 227 11.07 -8.06 7.13
N ILE A 228 10.58 -7.48 6.02
CA ILE A 228 10.68 -8.11 4.68
C ILE A 228 12.15 -8.21 4.23
N ALA A 229 12.94 -7.17 4.46
CA ALA A 229 14.35 -7.12 4.05
C ALA A 229 15.22 -8.17 4.74
N THR A 230 14.83 -8.68 5.91
CA THR A 230 15.58 -9.76 6.60
C THR A 230 15.62 -11.06 5.82
N MET A 231 14.69 -11.28 4.88
CA MET A 231 14.54 -12.50 4.09
C MET A 231 14.46 -13.78 4.94
N THR A 232 13.95 -13.67 6.17
CA THR A 232 13.78 -14.77 7.11
C THR A 232 12.31 -15.00 7.44
N THR A 233 11.95 -16.23 7.81
CA THR A 233 10.58 -16.58 8.23
C THR A 233 10.12 -15.74 9.42
N VAL A 234 11.02 -15.49 10.38
CA VAL A 234 10.73 -14.67 11.56
C VAL A 234 10.43 -13.22 11.15
N GLY A 235 11.25 -12.66 10.23
CA GLY A 235 11.03 -11.31 9.72
C GLY A 235 9.73 -11.17 8.92
N PHE A 236 9.38 -12.14 8.09
CA PHE A 236 8.11 -12.14 7.36
C PHE A 236 6.90 -12.23 8.30
N ASN A 237 6.96 -13.09 9.31
CA ASN A 237 5.90 -13.20 10.31
C ASN A 237 5.78 -11.90 11.12
N GLY A 238 6.91 -11.29 11.50
CA GLY A 238 6.94 -9.98 12.16
C GLY A 238 6.34 -8.87 11.28
N ALA A 239 6.66 -8.83 9.99
CA ALA A 239 6.11 -7.87 9.04
C ALA A 239 4.58 -8.03 8.90
N ILE A 240 4.09 -9.26 8.78
CA ILE A 240 2.64 -9.56 8.67
C ILE A 240 1.93 -9.15 9.96
N PHE A 241 2.49 -9.50 11.12
CA PHE A 241 1.91 -9.11 12.41
C PHE A 241 1.91 -7.60 12.61
N GLN A 242 2.99 -6.92 12.18
CA GLN A 242 3.08 -5.45 12.22
C GLN A 242 2.03 -4.79 11.29
N MET A 243 1.79 -5.33 10.10
CA MET A 243 0.73 -4.83 9.21
C MET A 243 -0.65 -4.91 9.88
N PHE A 244 -0.94 -6.01 10.56
CA PHE A 244 -2.20 -6.20 11.29
C PHE A 244 -2.32 -5.24 12.47
N SER A 245 -1.33 -5.22 13.35
CA SER A 245 -1.29 -4.40 14.56
C SER A 245 -1.39 -2.89 14.22
N HIS A 246 -0.54 -2.43 13.30
CA HIS A 246 -0.56 -1.06 12.84
C HIS A 246 -1.90 -0.69 12.17
N GLY A 247 -2.50 -1.62 11.43
CA GLY A 247 -3.81 -1.40 10.78
C GLY A 247 -4.92 -1.08 11.79
N ILE A 248 -5.00 -1.84 12.88
CA ILE A 248 -5.98 -1.60 13.95
C ILE A 248 -5.65 -0.34 14.74
N MET A 249 -4.38 -0.18 15.13
CA MET A 249 -3.92 0.96 15.92
C MET A 249 -4.20 2.29 15.21
N THR A 250 -3.83 2.41 13.94
CA THR A 250 -4.03 3.67 13.19
C THR A 250 -5.51 3.95 12.91
N ALA A 251 -6.31 2.92 12.63
CA ALA A 251 -7.74 3.09 12.48
C ALA A 251 -8.37 3.65 13.77
N LEU A 252 -7.95 3.14 14.93
CA LEU A 252 -8.40 3.66 16.22
C LEU A 252 -7.98 5.11 16.43
N PHE A 253 -6.71 5.45 16.19
CA PHE A 253 -6.22 6.82 16.38
C PHE A 253 -6.90 7.85 15.47
N PHE A 254 -7.32 7.47 14.26
CA PHE A 254 -8.12 8.35 13.41
C PHE A 254 -9.58 8.43 13.84
N ALA A 255 -10.11 7.44 14.55
CA ALA A 255 -11.49 7.41 15.02
C ALA A 255 -11.71 8.24 16.30
N CYS A 256 -10.66 8.44 17.12
CA CYS A 256 -10.68 9.26 18.33
C CYS A 256 -10.42 10.73 18.02
#